data_6c7d61440c4dec2411ca9b8c08b65751
#
_entry.id   6c7d61440c4dec2411ca9b8c08b65751
#
_cell.length_a   1.000
_cell.length_b   1.000
_cell.length_c   1.000
_cell.angle_alpha   90.00
_cell.angle_beta   90.00
_cell.angle_gamma   90.00
#
_symmetry.space_group_name_H-M   'P 1'
#
loop_
_entity.id
_entity.type
_entity.pdbx_description
1 polymer ?
#
loop_
_entity_poly.entity_id
_entity_poly.type
_entity_poly.pdbx_seq_one_letter_code
_entity_poly.pdbx_strand_id
1 'polypeptide(L)'
;MICFAYNDSCSSMKNIFVVVLLVTYSCSIRAAGPYERNLGGLTLPCATCHGLPGEKDNAMNLYGIKEEIFFDKFKSFQLRPDKDRGVMHYISRAYSDDDIRRMAAYFAKK
;
A
#
# COMPACT_ATOMS: atom_id res chain seq x y z
N MET A 1 14.78 67.06 -2.21
CA MET A 1 14.39 66.27 -3.37
C MET A 1 15.12 64.88 -3.32
N ILE A 2 15.05 64.18 -2.18
CA ILE A 2 15.66 62.85 -2.03
C ILE A 2 14.80 62.08 -0.98
N CYS A 3 13.64 61.60 -1.35
CA CYS A 3 12.81 60.76 -0.47
C CYS A 3 11.86 59.84 -1.26
N PHE A 4 12.18 59.46 -2.51
CA PHE A 4 11.27 58.60 -3.30
C PHE A 4 11.84 57.25 -3.70
N ALA A 5 13.06 56.92 -3.32
CA ALA A 5 13.70 55.66 -3.77
C ALA A 5 13.75 54.55 -2.73
N TYR A 6 13.23 54.72 -1.52
CA TYR A 6 13.40 53.73 -0.43
C TYR A 6 12.15 52.90 -0.15
N ASN A 7 11.01 53.22 -0.77
CA ASN A 7 9.75 52.52 -0.42
C ASN A 7 9.50 51.23 -1.26
N ASP A 8 10.05 51.16 -2.47
CA ASP A 8 9.81 50.00 -3.34
C ASP A 8 10.62 48.75 -2.95
N SER A 9 11.82 48.99 -2.36
CA SER A 9 12.66 47.86 -1.94
C SER A 9 12.10 47.09 -0.73
N CYS A 10 11.41 47.81 0.19
CA CYS A 10 10.82 47.19 1.38
C CYS A 10 9.54 46.40 1.06
N SER A 11 8.77 46.84 0.07
CA SER A 11 7.58 46.13 -0.40
C SER A 11 7.95 44.84 -1.13
N SER A 12 9.02 44.86 -1.92
CA SER A 12 9.52 43.69 -2.63
C SER A 12 10.04 42.62 -1.67
N MET A 13 10.76 42.99 -0.61
CA MET A 13 11.24 42.03 0.40
C MET A 13 10.09 41.39 1.19
N LYS A 14 9.04 42.14 1.53
CA LYS A 14 7.86 41.56 2.19
C LYS A 14 7.17 40.50 1.32
N ASN A 15 7.07 40.79 0.02
CA ASN A 15 6.48 39.82 -0.92
C ASN A 15 7.35 38.56 -1.09
N ILE A 16 8.68 38.72 -1.07
CA ILE A 16 9.61 37.56 -1.14
C ILE A 16 9.45 36.69 0.12
N PHE A 17 9.37 37.28 1.31
CA PHE A 17 9.15 36.53 2.54
C PHE A 17 7.81 35.79 2.54
N VAL A 18 6.73 36.38 2.06
CA VAL A 18 5.42 35.72 1.94
C VAL A 18 5.47 34.61 0.95
N VAL A 19 6.12 34.79 -0.21
CA VAL A 19 6.25 33.71 -1.22
C VAL A 19 7.10 32.55 -0.68
N VAL A 20 8.21 32.83 0.00
CA VAL A 20 9.07 31.80 0.61
C VAL A 20 8.31 31.04 1.70
N LEU A 21 7.53 31.75 2.55
CA LEU A 21 6.69 31.11 3.56
C LEU A 21 5.59 30.23 2.95
N LEU A 22 4.96 30.69 1.86
CA LEU A 22 3.94 29.89 1.15
C LEU A 22 4.54 28.66 0.48
N VAL A 23 5.73 28.77 -0.11
CA VAL A 23 6.43 27.64 -0.74
C VAL A 23 6.88 26.61 0.30
N THR A 24 7.39 27.05 1.45
CA THR A 24 7.78 26.13 2.53
C THR A 24 6.57 25.44 3.18
N TYR A 25 5.43 26.13 3.25
CA TYR A 25 4.20 25.55 3.76
C TYR A 25 3.60 24.51 2.80
N SER A 26 3.76 24.70 1.49
CA SER A 26 3.31 23.75 0.47
C SER A 26 4.18 22.50 0.37
N CYS A 27 5.42 22.53 0.87
CA CYS A 27 6.37 21.42 0.84
C CYS A 27 6.29 20.54 2.10
N SER A 28 5.24 20.66 2.90
CA SER A 28 4.87 19.63 3.85
C SER A 28 4.32 18.44 3.06
N ILE A 29 5.19 17.78 2.27
CA ILE A 29 4.94 16.44 1.77
C ILE A 29 4.74 15.61 3.03
N ARG A 30 3.49 15.27 3.32
CA ARG A 30 3.19 14.19 4.25
C ARG A 30 4.03 13.04 3.77
N ALA A 31 5.08 12.71 4.51
CA ALA A 31 5.71 11.41 4.36
C ALA A 31 4.55 10.43 4.39
N ALA A 32 4.27 9.80 3.24
CA ALA A 32 3.25 8.77 3.19
C ALA A 32 3.59 7.83 4.32
N GLY A 33 2.71 7.72 5.30
CA GLY A 33 2.84 6.70 6.34
C GLY A 33 3.10 5.36 5.68
N PRO A 34 3.55 4.35 6.41
CA PRO A 34 3.85 3.05 5.82
C PRO A 34 2.69 2.71 4.87
N TYR A 35 3.01 2.47 3.61
CA TYR A 35 2.02 2.24 2.55
C TYR A 35 1.09 1.10 3.00
N GLU A 36 -0.03 1.47 3.57
CA GLU A 36 -1.05 0.53 3.95
C GLU A 36 -1.74 0.08 2.68
N ARG A 37 -1.33 -1.08 2.19
CA ARG A 37 -1.95 -1.70 1.02
C ARG A 37 -3.45 -1.87 1.31
N ASN A 38 -4.29 -1.22 0.49
CA ASN A 38 -5.72 -1.45 0.59
C ASN A 38 -6.03 -2.92 0.28
N LEU A 39 -7.16 -3.40 0.77
CA LEU A 39 -7.53 -4.81 0.65
C LEU A 39 -7.61 -5.28 -0.81
N GLY A 40 -8.06 -4.41 -1.72
CA GLY A 40 -8.06 -4.70 -3.16
C GLY A 40 -6.65 -4.90 -3.71
N GLY A 41 -5.69 -4.06 -3.32
CA GLY A 41 -4.29 -4.22 -3.71
C GLY A 41 -3.64 -5.49 -3.16
N LEU A 42 -4.13 -6.01 -2.03
CA LEU A 42 -3.66 -7.27 -1.45
C LEU A 42 -4.25 -8.50 -2.17
N THR A 43 -5.53 -8.45 -2.53
CA THR A 43 -6.29 -9.62 -2.99
C THR A 43 -6.41 -9.74 -4.51
N LEU A 44 -6.42 -8.61 -5.23
CA LEU A 44 -6.58 -8.62 -6.69
C LEU A 44 -5.50 -9.42 -7.44
N PRO A 45 -4.21 -9.39 -7.06
CA PRO A 45 -3.19 -10.22 -7.71
C PRO A 45 -3.46 -11.72 -7.59
N CYS A 46 -4.18 -12.15 -6.55
CA CYS A 46 -4.53 -13.56 -6.34
C CYS A 46 -5.54 -14.06 -7.37
N ALA A 47 -6.42 -13.18 -7.85
CA ALA A 47 -7.48 -13.53 -8.78
C ALA A 47 -6.97 -14.09 -10.12
N THR A 48 -5.77 -13.70 -10.54
CA THR A 48 -5.16 -14.18 -11.80
C THR A 48 -5.04 -15.72 -11.86
N CYS A 49 -4.76 -16.35 -10.73
CA CYS A 49 -4.62 -17.81 -10.65
C CYS A 49 -5.75 -18.49 -9.87
N HIS A 50 -6.29 -17.76 -8.86
CA HIS A 50 -7.29 -18.33 -7.94
C HIS A 50 -8.74 -17.97 -8.30
N GLY A 51 -8.94 -17.18 -9.37
CA GLY A 51 -10.27 -16.80 -9.84
C GLY A 51 -10.90 -15.66 -9.02
N LEU A 52 -12.03 -15.19 -9.52
CA LEU A 52 -12.83 -14.13 -8.90
C LEU A 52 -13.90 -14.71 -7.95
N PRO A 53 -14.49 -13.88 -7.07
CA PRO A 53 -15.60 -14.31 -6.23
C PRO A 53 -16.76 -14.89 -7.08
N GLY A 54 -17.18 -16.10 -6.75
CA GLY A 54 -18.29 -16.76 -7.43
C GLY A 54 -17.93 -17.63 -8.63
N GLU A 55 -16.69 -17.67 -9.06
CA GLU A 55 -16.23 -18.64 -10.06
C GLU A 55 -16.22 -20.04 -9.45
N LYS A 56 -17.11 -20.90 -9.94
CA LYS A 56 -17.28 -22.29 -9.41
C LYS A 56 -16.31 -23.28 -10.03
N ASP A 57 -15.76 -22.99 -11.18
CA ASP A 57 -14.99 -23.94 -11.98
C ASP A 57 -13.48 -23.86 -11.72
N ASN A 58 -13.02 -23.02 -10.79
CA ASN A 58 -11.63 -22.90 -10.45
C ASN A 58 -11.28 -23.79 -9.26
N ALA A 59 -10.55 -24.89 -9.53
CA ALA A 59 -10.12 -25.86 -8.51
C ALA A 59 -9.19 -25.26 -7.43
N MET A 60 -8.63 -24.04 -7.68
CA MET A 60 -7.76 -23.34 -6.74
C MET A 60 -8.46 -22.17 -6.02
N ASN A 61 -9.79 -22.18 -6.01
CA ASN A 61 -10.59 -21.11 -5.43
C ASN A 61 -10.29 -20.91 -3.93
N LEU A 62 -10.07 -19.66 -3.53
CA LEU A 62 -9.77 -19.27 -2.14
C LEU A 62 -11.02 -18.88 -1.33
N TYR A 63 -12.15 -18.65 -1.98
CA TYR A 63 -13.35 -18.13 -1.33
C TYR A 63 -14.06 -19.21 -0.48
N GLY A 64 -14.42 -18.83 0.75
CA GLY A 64 -15.06 -19.73 1.72
C GLY A 64 -14.08 -20.59 2.53
N ILE A 65 -12.78 -20.38 2.39
CA ILE A 65 -11.75 -21.03 3.23
C ILE A 65 -11.81 -20.37 4.61
N LYS A 66 -11.73 -21.18 5.69
CA LYS A 66 -11.61 -20.67 7.05
C LYS A 66 -10.33 -19.84 7.22
N GLU A 67 -10.43 -18.74 7.99
CA GLU A 67 -9.32 -17.80 8.17
C GLU A 67 -8.03 -18.47 8.68
N GLU A 68 -8.16 -19.37 9.68
CA GLU A 68 -7.01 -20.09 10.23
C GLU A 68 -6.34 -20.97 9.18
N ILE A 69 -7.16 -21.68 8.38
CA ILE A 69 -6.64 -22.58 7.34
C ILE A 69 -5.92 -21.78 6.26
N PHE A 70 -6.48 -20.62 5.87
CA PHE A 70 -5.84 -19.73 4.91
C PHE A 70 -4.50 -19.24 5.45
N PHE A 71 -4.47 -18.72 6.68
CA PHE A 71 -3.28 -18.20 7.32
C PHE A 71 -2.17 -19.26 7.41
N ASP A 72 -2.48 -20.43 7.94
CA ASP A 72 -1.51 -21.52 8.12
C ASP A 72 -0.95 -22.01 6.78
N LYS A 73 -1.80 -22.16 5.77
CA LYS A 73 -1.38 -22.50 4.41
C LYS A 73 -0.44 -21.47 3.84
N PHE A 74 -0.78 -20.18 3.98
CA PHE A 74 0.04 -19.10 3.47
C PHE A 74 1.40 -19.04 4.16
N LYS A 75 1.43 -19.20 5.49
CA LYS A 75 2.67 -19.31 6.27
C LYS A 75 3.49 -20.52 5.85
N SER A 76 2.86 -21.66 5.59
CA SER A 76 3.56 -22.86 5.13
C SER A 76 4.32 -22.64 3.81
N PHE A 77 3.80 -21.80 2.92
CA PHE A 77 4.53 -21.43 1.70
C PHE A 77 5.74 -20.54 1.99
N GLN A 78 5.63 -19.60 2.94
CA GLN A 78 6.77 -18.75 3.33
C GLN A 78 7.93 -19.57 3.90
N LEU A 79 7.63 -20.63 4.63
CA LEU A 79 8.59 -21.46 5.38
C LEU A 79 9.13 -22.63 4.57
N ARG A 80 8.72 -22.81 3.31
CA ARG A 80 9.20 -23.95 2.49
C ARG A 80 10.71 -23.90 2.28
N PRO A 81 11.39 -25.06 2.38
CA PRO A 81 12.81 -25.15 2.07
C PRO A 81 13.07 -24.90 0.57
N ASP A 82 14.26 -24.48 0.26
CA ASP A 82 14.67 -24.05 -1.09
C ASP A 82 14.43 -25.08 -2.19
N LYS A 83 14.51 -26.37 -1.86
CA LYS A 83 14.31 -27.49 -2.80
C LYS A 83 12.85 -27.69 -3.25
N ASP A 84 11.88 -27.13 -2.49
CA ASP A 84 10.45 -27.32 -2.73
C ASP A 84 9.74 -25.99 -3.11
N ARG A 85 10.48 -25.07 -3.71
CA ARG A 85 9.98 -23.75 -4.08
C ARG A 85 9.01 -23.82 -5.26
N GLY A 86 7.76 -23.46 -5.01
CA GLY A 86 6.76 -23.18 -6.04
C GLY A 86 6.47 -21.69 -6.14
N VAL A 87 5.62 -21.30 -7.08
CA VAL A 87 5.22 -19.90 -7.30
C VAL A 87 4.72 -19.24 -6.01
N MET A 88 3.90 -19.94 -5.22
CA MET A 88 3.35 -19.42 -3.97
C MET A 88 4.42 -19.15 -2.90
N HIS A 89 5.54 -19.85 -2.90
CA HIS A 89 6.65 -19.53 -2.00
C HIS A 89 7.20 -18.11 -2.25
N TYR A 90 7.40 -17.76 -3.51
CA TYR A 90 7.92 -16.43 -3.85
C TYR A 90 6.89 -15.34 -3.62
N ILE A 91 5.63 -15.57 -3.99
CA ILE A 91 4.54 -14.62 -3.79
C ILE A 91 4.32 -14.36 -2.29
N SER A 92 4.26 -15.41 -1.48
CA SER A 92 3.94 -15.30 -0.06
C SER A 92 4.94 -14.47 0.74
N ARG A 93 6.21 -14.45 0.34
CA ARG A 93 7.27 -13.67 1.02
C ARG A 93 7.09 -12.15 0.95
N ALA A 94 6.24 -11.66 0.04
CA ALA A 94 5.94 -10.25 -0.10
C ALA A 94 4.91 -9.72 0.90
N TYR A 95 4.31 -10.58 1.72
CA TYR A 95 3.20 -10.26 2.62
C TYR A 95 3.60 -10.41 4.08
N SER A 96 3.22 -9.42 4.90
CA SER A 96 3.33 -9.48 6.35
C SER A 96 2.23 -10.37 6.95
N ASP A 97 2.39 -10.75 8.22
CA ASP A 97 1.37 -11.52 8.93
C ASP A 97 0.05 -10.75 9.05
N ASP A 98 0.11 -9.43 9.15
CA ASP A 98 -1.08 -8.58 9.16
C ASP A 98 -1.79 -8.58 7.79
N ASP A 99 -1.04 -8.44 6.70
CA ASP A 99 -1.59 -8.56 5.36
C ASP A 99 -2.29 -9.92 5.16
N ILE A 100 -1.65 -11.01 5.62
CA ILE A 100 -2.19 -12.36 5.50
C ILE A 100 -3.49 -12.50 6.29
N ARG A 101 -3.58 -11.96 7.52
CA ARG A 101 -4.83 -11.98 8.31
C ARG A 101 -5.95 -11.20 7.63
N ARG A 102 -5.66 -10.04 7.08
CA ARG A 102 -6.64 -9.23 6.33
C ARG A 102 -7.13 -9.94 5.08
N MET A 103 -6.25 -10.62 4.35
CA MET A 103 -6.62 -11.47 3.22
C MET A 103 -7.45 -12.67 3.66
N ALA A 104 -7.07 -13.33 4.74
CA ALA A 104 -7.82 -14.47 5.30
C ALA A 104 -9.27 -14.08 5.61
N ALA A 105 -9.47 -12.96 6.32
CA ALA A 105 -10.80 -12.43 6.61
C ALA A 105 -11.61 -12.06 5.36
N TYR A 106 -10.94 -11.65 4.29
CA TYR A 106 -11.59 -11.36 3.01
C TYR A 106 -12.05 -12.65 2.31
N PHE A 107 -11.18 -13.65 2.19
CA PHE A 107 -11.47 -14.89 1.47
C PHE A 107 -12.40 -15.84 2.25
N ALA A 108 -12.50 -15.69 3.58
CA ALA A 108 -13.45 -16.45 4.38
C ALA A 108 -14.92 -16.08 4.10
N LYS A 109 -15.17 -14.90 3.54
CA LYS A 109 -16.52 -14.49 3.13
C LYS A 109 -16.93 -15.30 1.90
N LYS A 110 -18.13 -15.90 1.99
CA LYS A 110 -18.73 -16.66 0.87
C LYS A 110 -19.36 -15.71 -0.14
#